data_2b09fc04b49bad861c6493d83ae20953
#
_entry.id   2b09fc04b49bad861c6493d83ae20953
#
_cell.length_a   1.000
_cell.length_b   1.000
_cell.length_c   1.000
_cell.angle_alpha   90.00
_cell.angle_beta   90.00
_cell.angle_gamma   90.00
#
_symmetry.space_group_name_H-M   'P 1'
#
loop_
_entity.id
_entity.type
_entity.pdbx_description
1 polymer ?
#
loop_
_entity_poly.entity_id
_entity_poly.type
_entity_poly.pdbx_seq_one_letter_code
_entity_poly.pdbx_strand_id
1 'polypeptide(L)'
;MGQSPAGSSYNEEGAGIIFYQGRGEFGWRFPKRRLYTTEPKRLACEGDVLMSVRAPVGDLNVAFENCCIGRGLAAIHSETPSFALYLMRFLKPQLEAYNGEGTVFGSINGKALKSLEVALPSHNEVMQFESFAAPIDALIRSNENETRKLNNL
;
A
#
# COMPACT_ATOMS: atom_id res chain seq x y z
N MET A 1 -9.60 0.55 -4.27
CA MET A 1 -9.90 1.68 -3.37
C MET A 1 -10.42 1.15 -2.06
N GLY A 2 -9.86 1.63 -0.95
CA GLY A 2 -10.24 1.21 0.39
C GLY A 2 -11.59 1.76 0.84
N GLN A 3 -12.13 1.15 1.88
CA GLN A 3 -13.40 1.54 2.52
C GLN A 3 -13.25 1.35 4.03
N SER A 4 -13.42 2.45 4.78
CA SER A 4 -13.30 2.38 6.23
C SER A 4 -14.46 1.61 6.85
N PRO A 5 -14.18 0.70 7.80
CA PRO A 5 -15.20 0.08 8.63
C PRO A 5 -15.90 1.11 9.55
N ALA A 6 -16.91 0.67 10.30
CA ALA A 6 -17.51 1.48 11.34
C ALA A 6 -16.49 1.76 12.47
N GLY A 7 -16.46 3.00 12.97
CA GLY A 7 -15.50 3.38 14.02
C GLY A 7 -15.65 2.57 15.31
N SER A 8 -16.86 2.09 15.60
CA SER A 8 -17.14 1.22 16.75
C SER A 8 -16.47 -0.17 16.68
N SER A 9 -16.01 -0.58 15.48
CA SER A 9 -15.29 -1.86 15.28
C SER A 9 -13.78 -1.74 15.47
N TYR A 10 -13.25 -0.53 15.70
CA TYR A 10 -11.81 -0.30 15.87
C TYR A 10 -11.34 -0.66 17.27
N ASN A 11 -10.15 -1.25 17.34
CA ASN A 11 -9.49 -1.54 18.61
C ASN A 11 -7.96 -1.52 18.44
N GLU A 12 -7.25 -1.46 19.57
CA GLU A 12 -5.78 -1.55 19.64
C GLU A 12 -5.32 -2.86 20.31
N GLU A 13 -6.26 -3.69 20.75
CA GLU A 13 -6.02 -4.95 21.46
C GLU A 13 -5.72 -6.12 20.53
N GLY A 14 -5.76 -5.92 19.22
CA GLY A 14 -5.47 -6.96 18.24
C GLY A 14 -6.67 -7.83 17.84
N ALA A 15 -7.89 -7.44 18.23
CA ALA A 15 -9.09 -8.19 17.87
C ALA A 15 -9.46 -7.98 16.39
N GLY A 16 -9.59 -9.08 15.64
CA GLY A 16 -9.93 -9.05 14.22
C GLY A 16 -8.71 -8.93 13.32
N ILE A 17 -8.83 -8.17 12.21
CA ILE A 17 -7.76 -8.00 11.21
C ILE A 17 -7.11 -6.62 11.37
N ILE A 18 -5.80 -6.55 11.06
CA ILE A 18 -5.09 -5.26 11.06
C ILE A 18 -5.75 -4.29 10.07
N PHE A 19 -5.91 -3.03 10.49
CA PHE A 19 -6.57 -1.99 9.73
C PHE A 19 -5.65 -0.79 9.50
N TYR A 20 -5.44 -0.45 8.24
CA TYR A 20 -4.71 0.74 7.83
C TYR A 20 -5.67 1.76 7.26
N GLN A 21 -5.87 2.86 7.97
CA GLN A 21 -6.83 3.90 7.59
C GLN A 21 -6.32 4.77 6.45
N GLY A 22 -5.03 5.05 6.45
CA GLY A 22 -4.39 5.95 5.50
C GLY A 22 -2.86 5.93 5.62
N ARG A 23 -2.23 6.99 5.09
CA ARG A 23 -0.79 7.16 5.07
C ARG A 23 -0.14 7.24 6.47
N GLY A 24 -0.90 7.61 7.49
CA GLY A 24 -0.38 7.78 8.84
C GLY A 24 0.27 6.52 9.43
N GLU A 25 -0.12 5.34 8.94
CA GLU A 25 0.46 4.07 9.34
C GLU A 25 1.67 3.66 8.50
N PHE A 26 2.00 4.37 7.39
CA PHE A 26 3.11 4.00 6.52
C PHE A 26 4.47 4.11 7.23
N GLY A 27 5.25 3.05 7.10
CA GLY A 27 6.66 3.00 7.47
C GLY A 27 7.56 3.21 6.26
N TRP A 28 8.83 2.78 6.36
CA TRP A 28 9.77 2.88 5.25
C TRP A 28 9.36 2.01 4.04
N ARG A 29 8.97 0.77 4.28
CA ARG A 29 8.52 -0.19 3.24
C ARG A 29 7.20 -0.83 3.61
N PHE A 30 6.93 -1.05 4.89
CA PHE A 30 5.76 -1.75 5.41
C PHE A 30 5.04 -0.89 6.45
N PRO A 31 3.71 -0.97 6.53
CA PRO A 31 2.95 -0.22 7.52
C PRO A 31 3.23 -0.69 8.95
N LYS A 32 3.11 0.23 9.89
CA LYS A 32 3.16 -0.05 11.32
C LYS A 32 1.78 -0.52 11.81
N ARG A 33 1.76 -1.57 12.61
CA ARG A 33 0.53 -2.03 13.26
C ARG A 33 0.12 -1.05 14.34
N ARG A 34 -1.14 -0.63 14.33
CA ARG A 34 -1.72 0.22 15.36
C ARG A 34 -3.19 -0.11 15.61
N LEU A 35 -4.01 -0.13 14.58
CA LEU A 35 -5.43 -0.38 14.69
C LEU A 35 -5.83 -1.71 14.08
N TYR A 36 -6.84 -2.31 14.65
CA TYR A 36 -7.49 -3.53 14.17
C TYR A 36 -8.98 -3.26 13.98
N THR A 37 -9.66 -4.12 13.23
CA THR A 37 -11.11 -4.06 13.06
C THR A 37 -11.72 -5.45 13.09
N THR A 38 -12.83 -5.59 13.79
CA THR A 38 -13.65 -6.81 13.82
C THR A 38 -14.64 -6.88 12.66
N GLU A 39 -14.82 -5.77 11.92
CA GLU A 39 -15.77 -5.66 10.80
C GLU A 39 -15.09 -5.14 9.51
N PRO A 40 -14.16 -5.89 8.91
CA PRO A 40 -13.45 -5.43 7.73
C PRO A 40 -14.38 -5.21 6.54
N LYS A 41 -14.17 -4.13 5.77
CA LYS A 41 -14.97 -3.79 4.58
C LYS A 41 -14.22 -4.01 3.28
N ARG A 42 -12.97 -3.60 3.21
CA ARG A 42 -12.13 -3.76 2.02
C ARG A 42 -10.79 -4.35 2.41
N LEU A 43 -10.50 -5.52 1.87
CA LEU A 43 -9.26 -6.24 2.14
C LEU A 43 -8.20 -5.94 1.09
N ALA A 44 -6.96 -6.00 1.53
CA ALA A 44 -5.77 -6.11 0.71
C ALA A 44 -5.02 -7.37 1.12
N CYS A 45 -4.41 -8.03 0.14
CA CYS A 45 -3.61 -9.22 0.36
C CYS A 45 -2.18 -8.87 0.77
N GLU A 46 -1.54 -9.79 1.46
CA GLU A 46 -0.10 -9.74 1.66
C GLU A 46 0.62 -9.55 0.32
N GLY A 47 1.59 -8.62 0.29
CA GLY A 47 2.34 -8.29 -0.92
C GLY A 47 1.70 -7.21 -1.82
N ASP A 48 0.43 -6.86 -1.63
CA ASP A 48 -0.20 -5.77 -2.37
C ASP A 48 0.54 -4.45 -2.12
N VAL A 49 0.66 -3.65 -3.18
CA VAL A 49 1.18 -2.28 -3.04
C VAL A 49 0.07 -1.39 -2.49
N LEU A 50 0.29 -0.85 -1.30
CA LEU A 50 -0.59 0.13 -0.67
C LEU A 50 -0.17 1.54 -1.10
N MET A 51 -1.12 2.33 -1.57
CA MET A 51 -0.89 3.70 -2.02
C MET A 51 -1.80 4.68 -1.31
N SER A 52 -1.26 5.81 -0.85
CA SER A 52 -2.07 6.91 -0.35
C SER A 52 -2.86 7.56 -1.50
N VAL A 53 -4.17 7.72 -1.31
CA VAL A 53 -5.07 8.34 -2.30
C VAL A 53 -5.55 9.73 -1.90
N ARG A 54 -5.10 10.22 -0.74
CA ARG A 54 -5.28 11.58 -0.26
C ARG A 54 -3.91 12.22 -0.05
N ALA A 55 -3.86 13.54 -0.11
CA ALA A 55 -2.61 14.28 -0.03
C ALA A 55 -1.78 13.93 1.23
N PRO A 56 -0.49 13.64 1.08
CA PRO A 56 0.23 13.49 -0.18
C PRO A 56 -0.17 12.21 -0.94
N VAL A 57 -0.65 12.38 -2.18
CA VAL A 57 -1.05 11.28 -3.05
C VAL A 57 0.18 10.56 -3.61
N GLY A 58 0.12 9.22 -3.67
CA GLY A 58 1.17 8.44 -4.30
C GLY A 58 2.31 8.00 -3.38
N ASP A 59 2.21 8.20 -2.05
CA ASP A 59 3.11 7.52 -1.14
C ASP A 59 2.77 6.02 -1.09
N LEU A 60 3.81 5.20 -1.03
CA LEU A 60 3.70 3.74 -1.20
C LEU A 60 4.22 2.98 0.01
N ASN A 61 3.55 1.90 0.32
CA ASN A 61 4.01 0.84 1.21
C ASN A 61 3.62 -0.51 0.61
N VAL A 62 4.02 -1.61 1.23
CA VAL A 62 3.65 -2.97 0.84
C VAL A 62 2.92 -3.61 2.01
N ALA A 63 1.79 -4.26 1.75
CA ALA A 63 1.06 -5.00 2.77
C ALA A 63 1.93 -6.13 3.32
N PHE A 64 2.27 -6.05 4.61
CA PHE A 64 3.09 -7.07 5.27
C PHE A 64 2.32 -8.37 5.50
N GLU A 65 1.02 -8.25 5.62
CA GLU A 65 0.05 -9.32 5.88
C GLU A 65 -1.29 -8.93 5.27
N ASN A 66 -2.23 -9.86 5.19
CA ASN A 66 -3.60 -9.54 4.81
C ASN A 66 -4.16 -8.49 5.77
N CYS A 67 -4.74 -7.42 5.25
CA CYS A 67 -5.18 -6.29 6.03
C CYS A 67 -6.48 -5.68 5.50
N CYS A 68 -7.16 -4.93 6.34
CA CYS A 68 -8.24 -4.04 5.92
C CYS A 68 -7.68 -2.66 5.58
N ILE A 69 -8.17 -2.03 4.51
CA ILE A 69 -7.73 -0.70 4.08
C ILE A 69 -8.88 0.30 4.08
N GLY A 70 -8.61 1.47 4.66
CA GLY A 70 -9.55 2.58 4.77
C GLY A 70 -9.55 3.50 3.55
N ARG A 71 -10.42 4.50 3.59
CA ARG A 71 -10.66 5.47 2.50
C ARG A 71 -9.44 6.30 2.08
N GLY A 72 -8.39 6.30 2.89
CA GLY A 72 -7.14 6.99 2.59
C GLY A 72 -6.18 6.18 1.71
N LEU A 73 -6.48 4.91 1.43
CA LEU A 73 -5.61 3.98 0.70
C LEU A 73 -6.29 3.35 -0.51
N ALA A 74 -5.47 2.96 -1.47
CA ALA A 74 -5.76 1.95 -2.48
C ALA A 74 -4.76 0.80 -2.36
N ALA A 75 -5.18 -0.40 -2.74
CA ALA A 75 -4.30 -1.55 -2.92
C ALA A 75 -4.20 -1.90 -4.40
N ILE A 76 -2.98 -2.12 -4.86
CA ILE A 76 -2.66 -2.60 -6.21
C ILE A 76 -2.20 -4.04 -6.08
N HIS A 77 -3.03 -4.95 -6.56
CA HIS A 77 -2.74 -6.38 -6.59
C HIS A 77 -2.07 -6.76 -7.90
N SER A 78 -1.04 -7.61 -7.85
CA SER A 78 -0.31 -8.08 -9.03
C SER A 78 0.33 -9.44 -8.77
N GLU A 79 0.41 -10.28 -9.82
CA GLU A 79 1.21 -11.51 -9.82
C GLU A 79 2.71 -11.22 -9.85
N THR A 80 3.10 -9.97 -10.16
CA THR A 80 4.47 -9.47 -10.14
C THR A 80 4.58 -8.28 -9.18
N PRO A 81 4.54 -8.53 -7.85
CA PRO A 81 4.41 -7.48 -6.84
C PRO A 81 5.61 -6.54 -6.78
N SER A 82 6.83 -7.03 -7.04
CA SER A 82 8.00 -6.15 -7.09
C SER A 82 7.92 -5.21 -8.29
N PHE A 83 7.59 -5.73 -9.47
CA PHE A 83 7.38 -4.88 -10.64
C PHE A 83 6.28 -3.84 -10.39
N ALA A 84 5.14 -4.24 -9.81
CA ALA A 84 4.05 -3.33 -9.50
C ALA A 84 4.50 -2.21 -8.56
N LEU A 85 5.29 -2.50 -7.53
CA LEU A 85 5.81 -1.49 -6.60
C LEU A 85 6.70 -0.47 -7.32
N TYR A 86 7.62 -0.94 -8.16
CA TYR A 86 8.55 -0.03 -8.86
C TYR A 86 7.86 0.73 -10.00
N LEU A 87 6.85 0.14 -10.64
CA LEU A 87 5.98 0.83 -11.59
C LEU A 87 5.23 1.98 -10.92
N MET A 88 4.63 1.74 -9.75
CA MET A 88 3.94 2.79 -9.00
C MET A 88 4.90 3.89 -8.52
N ARG A 89 6.15 3.57 -8.20
CA ARG A 89 7.20 4.57 -7.92
C ARG A 89 7.53 5.41 -9.15
N PHE A 90 7.62 4.79 -10.31
CA PHE A 90 7.86 5.48 -11.58
C PHE A 90 6.71 6.43 -11.94
N LEU A 91 5.47 6.08 -11.59
CA LEU A 91 4.29 6.91 -11.81
C LEU A 91 4.14 8.07 -10.81
N LYS A 92 5.02 8.18 -9.82
CA LYS A 92 4.91 9.20 -8.76
C LYS A 92 4.75 10.64 -9.30
N PRO A 93 5.48 11.11 -10.33
CA PRO A 93 5.29 12.45 -10.88
C PRO A 93 3.87 12.69 -11.41
N GLN A 94 3.23 11.69 -12.02
CA GLN A 94 1.84 11.80 -12.47
C GLN A 94 0.86 11.85 -11.30
N LEU A 95 1.16 11.10 -10.22
CA LEU A 95 0.35 11.08 -9.00
C LEU A 95 0.46 12.39 -8.22
N GLU A 96 1.60 13.04 -8.24
CA GLU A 96 1.84 14.32 -7.58
C GLU A 96 0.93 15.44 -8.11
N ALA A 97 0.51 15.38 -9.38
CA ALA A 97 -0.46 16.30 -9.96
C ALA A 97 -1.82 16.30 -9.25
N TYR A 98 -2.13 15.25 -8.49
CA TYR A 98 -3.37 15.13 -7.71
C TYR A 98 -3.26 15.67 -6.28
N ASN A 99 -2.14 16.27 -5.88
CA ASN A 99 -1.95 16.75 -4.50
C ASN A 99 -2.72 18.04 -4.18
N GLY A 100 -3.31 18.70 -5.20
CA GLY A 100 -4.02 19.97 -5.04
C GLY A 100 -3.06 21.15 -4.94
N GLU A 101 -3.62 22.35 -4.93
CA GLU A 101 -2.88 23.61 -4.83
C GLU A 101 -3.37 24.43 -3.62
N GLY A 102 -2.43 25.10 -2.96
CA GLY A 102 -2.73 25.96 -1.82
C GLY A 102 -3.31 25.20 -0.62
N THR A 103 -4.47 25.63 -0.14
CA THR A 103 -5.17 25.01 1.03
C THR A 103 -6.09 23.87 0.66
N VAL A 104 -6.22 23.52 -0.62
CA VAL A 104 -7.08 22.42 -1.09
C VAL A 104 -6.29 21.13 -1.06
N PHE A 105 -6.65 20.22 -0.16
CA PHE A 105 -6.08 18.88 -0.10
C PHE A 105 -6.55 18.03 -1.27
N GLY A 106 -5.60 17.60 -2.09
CA GLY A 106 -5.87 16.77 -3.24
C GLY A 106 -6.22 15.32 -2.89
N SER A 107 -6.80 14.66 -3.87
CA SER A 107 -7.08 13.23 -3.82
C SER A 107 -7.17 12.65 -5.22
N ILE A 108 -6.92 11.35 -5.34
CA ILE A 108 -7.15 10.59 -6.57
C ILE A 108 -8.25 9.55 -6.33
N ASN A 109 -9.20 9.45 -7.24
CA ASN A 109 -10.23 8.42 -7.21
C ASN A 109 -9.85 7.21 -8.07
N GLY A 110 -10.63 6.11 -7.96
CA GLY A 110 -10.34 4.88 -8.68
C GLY A 110 -10.40 5.01 -10.20
N LYS A 111 -11.23 5.89 -10.74
CA LYS A 111 -11.32 6.14 -12.19
C LYS A 111 -10.05 6.83 -12.68
N ALA A 112 -9.63 7.89 -12.02
CA ALA A 112 -8.41 8.61 -12.35
C ALA A 112 -7.16 7.73 -12.19
N LEU A 113 -7.08 6.94 -11.11
CA LEU A 113 -5.97 6.00 -10.91
C LEU A 113 -5.86 4.98 -12.07
N LYS A 114 -6.99 4.43 -12.50
CA LYS A 114 -7.02 3.47 -13.63
C LYS A 114 -6.78 4.10 -14.99
N SER A 115 -6.90 5.42 -15.12
CA SER A 115 -6.65 6.16 -16.37
C SER A 115 -5.22 6.65 -16.52
N LEU A 116 -4.35 6.39 -15.54
CA LEU A 116 -2.92 6.72 -15.69
C LEU A 116 -2.32 5.91 -16.84
N GLU A 117 -1.64 6.63 -17.72
CA GLU A 117 -1.01 6.02 -18.89
C GLU A 117 0.46 5.77 -18.63
N VAL A 118 0.91 4.58 -18.98
CA VAL A 118 2.31 4.18 -18.90
C VAL A 118 2.65 3.19 -20.01
N ALA A 119 3.80 3.39 -20.64
CA ALA A 119 4.35 2.39 -21.55
C ALA A 119 4.83 1.20 -20.72
N LEU A 120 4.19 0.06 -20.88
CA LEU A 120 4.60 -1.18 -20.22
C LEU A 120 5.68 -1.89 -21.05
N PRO A 121 6.70 -2.46 -20.39
CA PRO A 121 7.63 -3.39 -21.02
C PRO A 121 6.90 -4.65 -21.54
N SER A 122 7.57 -5.43 -22.35
CA SER A 122 7.06 -6.75 -22.75
C SER A 122 6.89 -7.66 -21.53
N HIS A 123 6.04 -8.67 -21.65
CA HIS A 123 5.84 -9.65 -20.56
C HIS A 123 7.17 -10.28 -20.11
N ASN A 124 8.06 -10.62 -21.05
CA ASN A 124 9.36 -11.20 -20.72
C ASN A 124 10.24 -10.25 -19.90
N GLU A 125 10.27 -8.97 -20.24
CA GLU A 125 11.02 -7.95 -19.47
C GLU A 125 10.45 -7.77 -18.08
N VAL A 126 9.12 -7.77 -17.92
CA VAL A 126 8.45 -7.73 -16.60
C VAL A 126 8.86 -8.93 -15.77
N MET A 127 8.85 -10.14 -16.36
CA MET A 127 9.22 -11.37 -15.64
C MET A 127 10.72 -11.40 -15.29
N GLN A 128 11.58 -10.89 -16.15
CA GLN A 128 13.02 -10.75 -15.86
C GLN A 128 13.25 -9.77 -14.71
N PHE A 129 12.57 -8.62 -14.72
CA PHE A 129 12.64 -7.66 -13.62
C PHE A 129 12.16 -8.29 -12.30
N GLU A 130 11.01 -8.96 -12.32
CA GLU A 130 10.46 -9.60 -11.13
C GLU A 130 11.43 -10.65 -10.56
N SER A 131 12.00 -11.50 -11.41
CA SER A 131 12.96 -12.53 -11.00
C SER A 131 14.22 -11.96 -10.35
N PHE A 132 14.61 -10.74 -10.72
CA PHE A 132 15.74 -10.02 -10.13
C PHE A 132 15.33 -9.29 -8.84
N ALA A 133 14.19 -8.61 -8.84
CA ALA A 133 13.77 -7.74 -7.72
C ALA A 133 13.13 -8.52 -6.57
N ALA A 134 12.37 -9.58 -6.84
CA ALA A 134 11.64 -10.32 -5.82
C ALA A 134 12.53 -10.93 -4.72
N PRO A 135 13.72 -11.51 -5.01
CA PRO A 135 14.63 -11.98 -3.96
C PRO A 135 15.13 -10.87 -3.03
N ILE A 136 15.35 -9.67 -3.58
CA ILE A 136 15.77 -8.49 -2.80
C ILE A 136 14.64 -8.03 -1.90
N ASP A 137 13.43 -7.91 -2.43
CA ASP A 137 12.24 -7.54 -1.66
C ASP A 137 11.91 -8.59 -0.58
N ALA A 138 12.14 -9.87 -0.86
CA ALA A 138 12.00 -10.95 0.12
C ALA A 138 13.01 -10.81 1.27
N LEU A 139 14.27 -10.43 0.98
CA LEU A 139 15.28 -10.17 2.01
C LEU A 139 14.90 -8.95 2.87
N ILE A 140 14.42 -7.87 2.25
CA ILE A 140 13.92 -6.69 2.97
C ILE A 140 12.78 -7.08 3.91
N ARG A 141 11.86 -7.91 3.45
CA ARG A 141 10.76 -8.41 4.26
C ARG A 141 11.23 -9.30 5.42
N SER A 142 12.21 -10.18 5.18
CA SER A 142 12.81 -11.02 6.22
C SER A 142 13.42 -10.16 7.33
N ASN A 143 14.21 -9.16 6.96
CA ASN A 143 14.83 -8.23 7.90
C ASN A 143 13.77 -7.43 8.70
N GLU A 144 12.70 -7.00 8.05
CA GLU A 144 11.58 -6.35 8.75
C GLU A 144 10.93 -7.29 9.76
N ASN A 145 10.72 -8.57 9.39
CA ASN A 145 10.14 -9.56 10.30
C ASN A 145 11.01 -9.79 11.54
N GLU A 146 12.32 -9.83 11.38
CA GLU A 146 13.26 -9.94 12.51
C GLU A 146 13.21 -8.67 13.38
N THR A 147 13.20 -7.50 12.79
CA THR A 147 13.08 -6.23 13.49
C THR A 147 11.80 -6.17 14.33
N ARG A 148 10.67 -6.63 13.78
CA ARG A 148 9.39 -6.70 14.50
C ARG A 148 9.44 -7.65 15.69
N LYS A 149 10.12 -8.78 15.56
CA LYS A 149 10.31 -9.75 16.66
C LYS A 149 11.14 -9.14 17.80
N LEU A 150 12.23 -8.45 17.45
CA LEU A 150 13.09 -7.78 18.44
C LEU A 150 12.37 -6.64 19.20
N ASN A 151 11.53 -5.89 18.51
CA ASN A 151 10.76 -4.80 19.14
C ASN A 151 9.62 -5.29 20.05
N ASN A 152 9.27 -6.58 19.98
CA ASN A 152 8.25 -7.21 20.85
C ASN A 152 8.87 -7.94 22.06
N LEU A 153 10.18 -7.89 22.23
CA LEU A 153 10.92 -8.40 23.40
C LEU A 153 11.08 -7.32 24.46
#